data_82f4c540ac1acb1dc2978132211b432e
#
_entry.id   82f4c540ac1acb1dc2978132211b432e
#
_cell.length_a   1.000
_cell.length_b   1.000
_cell.length_c   1.000
_cell.angle_alpha   90.00
_cell.angle_beta   90.00
_cell.angle_gamma   90.00
#
_symmetry.space_group_name_H-M   'P 1'
#
loop_
_entity.id
_entity.type
_entity.pdbx_description
1 polymer ?
#
loop_
_entity_poly.entity_id
_entity_poly.type
_entity_poly.pdbx_seq_one_letter_code
_entity_poly.pdbx_strand_id
1 'polypeptide(L)'
;MRLVVARCSVVYEGRLDASLPEANRLLMRKADGCIAIHADGGAYKPLNWMNAPNTVVEHDDKWVVTNPKGETLTIYLHEVFSDSSHELGEDPGLTKDGVEA
;
A
#
# COMPACT_ATOMS: atom_id res chain seq x y z
N MET A 1 5.99 7.24 -7.03
CA MET A 1 5.87 6.27 -5.93
C MET A 1 6.14 6.97 -4.61
N ARG A 2 5.28 6.76 -3.65
CA ARG A 2 5.44 7.31 -2.31
C ARG A 2 5.72 6.19 -1.33
N LEU A 3 6.73 6.37 -0.49
CA LEU A 3 7.14 5.40 0.52
C LEU A 3 7.05 6.06 1.90
N VAL A 4 6.26 5.44 2.78
CA VAL A 4 6.09 5.94 4.14
C VAL A 4 6.42 4.82 5.11
N VAL A 5 7.37 5.07 6.00
CA VAL A 5 7.67 4.16 7.10
C VAL A 5 7.01 4.72 8.34
N ALA A 6 6.13 3.94 8.93
CA ALA A 6 5.32 4.42 10.04
C ALA A 6 4.96 3.30 11.00
N ARG A 7 4.76 3.66 12.27
CA ARG A 7 4.06 2.79 13.21
C ARG A 7 2.58 3.00 12.96
N CYS A 8 1.90 1.95 12.54
CA CYS A 8 0.51 2.04 12.12
C CYS A 8 -0.26 0.78 12.45
N SER A 9 -1.57 0.93 12.49
CA SER A 9 -2.50 -0.19 12.50
C SER A 9 -3.45 -0.04 11.33
N VAL A 10 -4.02 -1.15 10.87
CA VAL A 10 -4.79 -1.15 9.62
C VAL A 10 -6.09 -1.92 9.82
N VAL A 11 -7.18 -1.38 9.29
CA VAL A 11 -8.47 -2.05 9.27
C VAL A 11 -8.95 -2.09 7.83
N TYR A 12 -9.24 -3.29 7.34
CA TYR A 12 -9.84 -3.49 6.03
C TYR A 12 -11.28 -3.93 6.22
N GLU A 13 -12.20 -3.25 5.56
CA GLU A 13 -13.61 -3.56 5.58
C GLU A 13 -14.09 -3.78 4.16
N GLY A 14 -14.60 -4.95 3.88
CA GLY A 14 -15.06 -5.29 2.56
C GLY A 14 -15.81 -6.60 2.59
N ARG A 15 -15.56 -7.44 1.59
CA ARG A 15 -16.20 -8.74 1.52
C ARG A 15 -15.81 -9.61 2.71
N LEU A 16 -14.56 -9.52 3.12
CA LEU A 16 -14.05 -10.15 4.35
C LEU A 16 -13.31 -9.05 5.10
N ASP A 17 -13.56 -8.95 6.39
CA ASP A 17 -12.89 -7.97 7.20
C ASP A 17 -11.55 -8.51 7.70
N ALA A 18 -10.56 -7.64 7.79
CA ALA A 18 -9.24 -7.98 8.26
C ALA A 18 -8.64 -6.80 9.02
N SER A 19 -7.69 -7.09 9.91
CA SER A 19 -6.99 -6.02 10.62
C SER A 19 -5.54 -6.40 10.84
N LEU A 20 -4.68 -5.38 10.90
CA LEU A 20 -3.29 -5.52 11.26
C LEU A 20 -3.07 -4.72 12.55
N PRO A 21 -2.56 -5.35 13.62
CA PRO A 21 -2.29 -4.64 14.85
C PRO A 21 -1.18 -3.62 14.67
N GLU A 22 -1.00 -2.75 15.62
CA GLU A 22 0.01 -1.69 15.57
C GLU A 22 1.41 -2.29 15.46
N ALA A 23 2.15 -1.84 14.46
CA ALA A 23 3.54 -2.22 14.22
C ALA A 23 4.19 -1.24 13.26
N ASN A 24 5.52 -1.28 13.19
CA ASN A 24 6.25 -0.50 12.20
C ASN A 24 6.14 -1.19 10.85
N ARG A 25 5.69 -0.46 9.85
CA ARG A 25 5.45 -1.00 8.50
C ARG A 25 5.84 -0.02 7.42
N LEU A 26 5.97 -0.55 6.21
CA LEU A 26 6.19 0.25 5.01
C LEU A 26 4.86 0.37 4.26
N LEU A 27 4.46 1.61 4.01
CA LEU A 27 3.29 1.93 3.19
C LEU A 27 3.81 2.38 1.83
N MET A 28 3.33 1.76 0.77
CA MET A 28 3.72 2.11 -0.60
C MET A 28 2.50 2.54 -1.38
N ARG A 29 2.60 3.72 -2.02
CA ARG A 29 1.59 4.16 -2.96
C ARG A 29 2.25 4.32 -4.32
N LYS A 30 1.82 3.53 -5.29
CA LYS A 30 2.41 3.52 -6.62
C LYS A 30 1.79 4.59 -7.51
N ALA A 31 2.44 4.88 -8.62
CA ALA A 31 2.01 5.93 -9.52
C ALA A 31 0.61 5.70 -10.10
N ASP A 32 0.21 4.45 -10.25
CA ASP A 32 -1.12 4.08 -10.75
C ASP A 32 -2.21 4.18 -9.67
N GLY A 33 -1.83 4.45 -8.43
CA GLY A 33 -2.74 4.55 -7.30
C GLY A 33 -2.81 3.31 -6.41
N CYS A 34 -2.21 2.20 -6.82
CA CYS A 34 -2.18 1.00 -5.98
C CYS A 34 -1.49 1.30 -4.66
N ILE A 35 -2.06 0.80 -3.56
CA ILE A 35 -1.47 0.95 -2.24
C ILE A 35 -1.18 -0.43 -1.66
N ALA A 36 -0.03 -0.56 -1.00
CA ALA A 36 0.39 -1.82 -0.39
C ALA A 36 1.03 -1.55 0.96
N ILE A 37 0.83 -2.47 1.89
CA ILE A 37 1.36 -2.40 3.25
C ILE A 37 2.25 -3.60 3.45
N HIS A 38 3.53 -3.35 3.74
CA HIS A 38 4.53 -4.38 3.88
C HIS A 38 5.10 -4.45 5.28
N ALA A 39 5.39 -5.66 5.73
CA ALA A 39 6.24 -5.91 6.89
C ALA A 39 7.70 -5.91 6.44
N ASP A 40 8.61 -5.94 7.41
CA ASP A 40 10.04 -6.03 7.13
C ASP A 40 10.44 -7.49 6.97
N GLY A 41 9.96 -8.11 5.92
CA GLY A 41 10.27 -9.50 5.61
C GLY A 41 9.47 -10.00 4.41
N GLY A 42 9.92 -11.13 3.87
CA GLY A 42 9.31 -11.71 2.68
C GLY A 42 9.75 -11.03 1.40
N ALA A 43 9.63 -11.75 0.29
CA ALA A 43 10.18 -11.26 -0.97
C ALA A 43 9.24 -10.34 -1.75
N TYR A 44 7.94 -10.56 -1.68
CA TYR A 44 7.06 -9.77 -2.52
C TYR A 44 5.65 -9.53 -1.98
N LYS A 45 5.09 -10.43 -1.22
CA LYS A 45 3.67 -10.34 -0.88
C LYS A 45 3.39 -9.32 0.21
N PRO A 46 2.58 -8.32 -0.04
CA PRO A 46 2.19 -7.38 1.00
C PRO A 46 1.25 -8.03 2.03
N LEU A 47 1.21 -7.46 3.22
CA LEU A 47 0.28 -7.90 4.27
C LEU A 47 -1.16 -7.54 3.90
N ASN A 48 -1.33 -6.39 3.28
CA ASN A 48 -2.63 -5.94 2.78
C ASN A 48 -2.39 -4.96 1.63
N TRP A 49 -3.37 -4.81 0.77
CA TRP A 49 -3.25 -3.93 -0.39
C TRP A 49 -4.63 -3.57 -0.94
N MET A 50 -4.66 -2.51 -1.73
CA MET A 50 -5.83 -2.16 -2.53
C MET A 50 -5.35 -1.69 -3.90
N ASN A 51 -5.81 -2.36 -4.95
CA ASN A 51 -5.45 -2.00 -6.31
C ASN A 51 -6.16 -0.73 -6.76
N ALA A 52 -5.64 -0.09 -7.78
CA ALA A 52 -6.35 0.97 -8.48
C ALA A 52 -7.52 0.38 -9.28
N PRO A 53 -8.62 1.13 -9.49
CA PRO A 53 -8.83 2.49 -9.03
C PRO A 53 -9.21 2.55 -7.56
N ASN A 54 -8.69 3.53 -6.88
CA ASN A 54 -9.07 3.81 -5.49
C ASN A 54 -8.92 5.30 -5.22
N THR A 55 -9.50 5.74 -4.11
CA THR A 55 -9.38 7.12 -3.64
C THR A 55 -8.76 7.11 -2.26
N VAL A 56 -7.73 7.90 -2.06
CA VAL A 56 -7.08 8.05 -0.76
C VAL A 56 -7.40 9.42 -0.21
N VAL A 57 -7.96 9.46 0.99
CA VAL A 57 -8.16 10.70 1.73
C VAL A 57 -7.20 10.67 2.91
N GLU A 58 -6.27 11.63 2.92
CA GLU A 58 -5.28 11.71 3.99
C GLU A 58 -5.76 12.68 5.05
N HIS A 59 -5.85 12.18 6.26
CA HIS A 59 -6.11 12.97 7.47
C HIS A 59 -4.79 13.09 8.26
N ASP A 60 -4.78 13.89 9.30
CA ASP A 60 -3.57 14.07 10.11
C ASP A 60 -3.09 12.76 10.75
N ASP A 61 -4.01 11.89 11.11
CA ASP A 61 -3.71 10.67 11.87
C ASP A 61 -4.06 9.39 11.15
N LYS A 62 -4.56 9.46 9.93
CA LYS A 62 -4.94 8.25 9.19
C LYS A 62 -5.11 8.53 7.71
N TRP A 63 -4.99 7.47 6.91
CA TRP A 63 -5.38 7.48 5.51
C TRP A 63 -6.60 6.58 5.35
N VAL A 64 -7.60 7.04 4.63
CA VAL A 64 -8.79 6.26 4.30
C VAL A 64 -8.78 5.99 2.80
N VAL A 65 -8.69 4.73 2.43
CA VAL A 65 -8.63 4.31 1.04
C VAL A 65 -9.93 3.59 0.69
N THR A 66 -10.61 4.04 -0.34
CA THR A 66 -11.87 3.45 -0.79
C THR A 66 -11.79 3.12 -2.27
N ASN A 67 -12.59 2.17 -2.71
CA ASN A 67 -12.69 1.82 -4.13
C ASN A 67 -14.14 1.72 -4.58
N PRO A 68 -14.40 1.58 -5.89
CA PRO A 68 -15.77 1.50 -6.41
C PRO A 68 -16.53 0.26 -5.95
N LYS A 69 -15.85 -0.76 -5.44
CA LYS A 69 -16.49 -1.96 -4.92
C LYS A 69 -17.04 -1.80 -3.51
N GLY A 70 -16.85 -0.63 -2.91
CA GLY A 70 -17.30 -0.38 -1.54
C GLY A 70 -16.34 -0.88 -0.46
N GLU A 71 -15.13 -1.25 -0.82
CA GLU A 71 -14.12 -1.66 0.14
C GLU A 71 -13.44 -0.44 0.74
N THR A 72 -13.09 -0.53 2.02
CA THR A 72 -12.40 0.55 2.73
C THR A 72 -11.18 -0.01 3.45
N LEU A 73 -10.05 0.64 3.25
CA LEU A 73 -8.81 0.32 3.92
C LEU A 73 -8.41 1.56 4.71
N THR A 74 -8.43 1.46 6.03
CA THR A 74 -8.08 2.56 6.91
C THR A 74 -6.73 2.28 7.56
N ILE A 75 -5.79 3.18 7.36
CA ILE A 75 -4.44 3.08 7.92
C ILE A 75 -4.33 4.15 9.00
N TYR A 76 -4.27 3.74 10.25
CA TYR A 76 -4.10 4.65 11.38
C TYR A 76 -2.60 4.87 11.60
N LEU A 77 -2.16 6.12 11.48
CA LEU A 77 -0.75 6.48 11.61
C LEU A 77 -0.50 6.95 13.03
N HIS A 78 0.26 6.18 13.78
CA HIS A 78 0.59 6.51 15.17
C HIS A 78 1.88 7.33 15.24
N GLU A 79 2.84 7.02 14.38
CA GLU A 79 4.08 7.78 14.26
C GLU A 79 4.67 7.57 12.86
N VAL A 80 5.01 8.66 12.18
CA VAL A 80 5.62 8.59 10.86
C VAL A 80 7.12 8.83 11.00
N PHE A 81 7.93 7.84 10.57
CA PHE A 81 9.37 7.92 10.67
C PHE A 81 10.00 8.51 9.40
N SER A 82 9.44 8.22 8.25
CA SER A 82 9.89 8.80 6.99
C SER A 82 8.76 8.83 5.98
N ASP A 83 8.82 9.77 5.06
CA ASP A 83 7.83 9.94 4.01
C ASP A 83 8.59 10.54 2.82
N SER A 84 8.69 9.78 1.74
CA SER A 84 9.42 10.20 0.55
C SER A 84 8.66 9.87 -0.71
N SER A 85 8.87 10.68 -1.73
CA SER A 85 8.24 10.50 -3.04
C SER A 85 9.32 10.37 -4.10
N HIS A 86 9.10 9.48 -5.06
CA HIS A 86 10.06 9.16 -6.10
C HIS A 86 9.36 9.02 -7.44
N GLU A 87 9.98 9.51 -8.50
CA GLU A 87 9.50 9.30 -9.84
C GLU A 87 10.40 8.26 -10.49
N LEU A 88 9.82 7.12 -10.85
CA LEU A 88 10.58 6.03 -11.47
C LEU A 88 10.50 6.07 -12.99
N GLY A 89 9.56 6.85 -13.53
CA GLY A 89 9.31 6.86 -14.96
C GLY A 89 8.58 5.61 -15.42
N GLU A 90 8.48 5.46 -16.73
CA GLU A 90 7.80 4.34 -17.32
C GLU A 90 8.68 3.11 -17.28
N ASP A 91 8.11 1.98 -16.90
CA ASP A 91 8.84 0.73 -16.81
C ASP A 91 8.62 -0.09 -18.08
N PRO A 92 9.69 -0.58 -18.73
CA PRO A 92 9.54 -1.38 -19.95
C PRO A 92 8.99 -2.77 -19.70
N GLY A 93 8.88 -3.17 -18.44
CA GLY A 93 8.37 -4.47 -18.09
C GLY A 93 9.43 -5.57 -18.18
N LEU A 94 8.98 -6.79 -17.95
CA LEU A 94 9.85 -7.94 -17.97
C LEU A 94 10.08 -8.42 -19.41
N THR A 95 11.32 -8.58 -19.80
CA THR A 95 11.67 -9.16 -21.08
C THR A 95 12.03 -10.62 -20.87
N LYS A 96 11.36 -11.50 -21.61
CA LYS A 96 11.66 -12.92 -21.62
C LYS A 96 12.38 -13.27 -22.89
N ASP A 97 13.57 -13.78 -22.78
CA ASP A 97 14.40 -14.08 -23.93
C ASP A 97 14.13 -15.46 -24.49
N GLY A 98 12.96 -15.77 -24.72
CA GLY A 98 12.65 -17.01 -25.42
C GLY A 98 13.09 -18.29 -24.77
N VAL A 99 13.52 -18.25 -23.63
CA VAL A 99 14.02 -19.29 -23.05
C VAL A 99 13.08 -20.24 -22.64
N GLU A 100 12.16 -20.04 -22.31
CA GLU A 100 11.37 -20.85 -21.92
C GLU A 100 10.39 -20.75 -22.36
N ALA A 101 10.36 -20.95 -22.83
CA ALA A 101 9.23 -21.03 -23.31
C ALA A 101 8.30 -21.87 -22.68
#